data_5e9a93d5da6b0a99e4218c16f4704aeb
#
_entry.id   5e9a93d5da6b0a99e4218c16f4704aeb
#
_cell.length_a   1.000
_cell.length_b   1.000
_cell.length_c   1.000
_cell.angle_alpha   90.00
_cell.angle_beta   90.00
_cell.angle_gamma   90.00
#
_symmetry.space_group_name_H-M   'P 1'
#
loop_
_entity.id
_entity.type
_entity.pdbx_description
1 polymer ?
#
loop_
_entity_poly.entity_id
_entity_poly.type
_entity_poly.pdbx_seq_one_letter_code
_entity_poly.pdbx_strand_id
1 'polypeptide(L)'
;MKRLLYIIGLSLSLTVTGYNHAYGTSMGQLYAVLVNGGRNHLTNHERYWNDCAFLYRTLRQTFHIPKRNTIVLMSDGGAPDEDMLQTDGRGFLSSPVDLDGDGQSDVDYPATEEALSDVMHSMSIRLSKNDHLFLYFIDHGGTYDGREYSYIWLWNDKRLNEYSLASLLSMFRVASINILMGQCYSGGFMTDLMNEGRVITTSCSGNEQSWKCPDRPYDEFVYHWTCAVNGADEVGFPVYADTNGDGEVSMQEAFLYAKEHDRVFETPQYTSCPEQLGEQWTFPRAFSGTMGVQEVELTEQKPSEIWTLSGQRRNNTNGHAIYILRKDGKTRKVVR
;
A
#
# COMPACT_ATOMS: atom_id res chain seq x y z
N MET A 1 69.51 -31.88 44.37
CA MET A 1 68.46 -30.91 44.78
C MET A 1 68.25 -29.89 43.67
N LYS A 2 67.24 -30.07 42.85
CA LYS A 2 66.89 -29.14 41.75
C LYS A 2 65.77 -28.23 42.26
N ARG A 3 66.04 -26.89 42.31
CA ARG A 3 65.03 -25.87 42.62
C ARG A 3 64.28 -25.52 41.37
N LEU A 4 62.96 -25.68 41.38
CA LEU A 4 62.05 -25.30 40.32
C LEU A 4 61.63 -23.86 40.57
N LEU A 5 61.91 -22.96 39.62
CA LEU A 5 61.42 -21.56 39.63
C LEU A 5 60.08 -21.53 38.94
N TYR A 6 59.02 -21.11 39.59
CA TYR A 6 57.75 -20.75 39.00
C TYR A 6 57.75 -19.26 38.61
N ILE A 7 57.64 -19.03 37.28
CA ILE A 7 57.40 -17.68 36.79
C ILE A 7 55.88 -17.50 36.67
N ILE A 8 55.32 -16.61 37.49
CA ILE A 8 53.94 -16.18 37.42
C ILE A 8 53.87 -15.06 36.39
N GLY A 9 53.32 -15.38 35.21
CA GLY A 9 53.02 -14.41 34.18
C GLY A 9 51.71 -13.66 34.51
N LEU A 10 51.81 -12.37 34.83
CA LEU A 10 50.68 -11.49 34.99
C LEU A 10 50.25 -11.00 33.59
N SER A 11 49.15 -11.55 33.06
CA SER A 11 48.55 -11.03 31.85
C SER A 11 47.64 -9.86 32.16
N LEU A 12 48.09 -8.66 31.77
CA LEU A 12 47.29 -7.44 31.86
C LEU A 12 46.38 -7.42 30.66
N SER A 13 45.08 -7.75 30.85
CA SER A 13 44.06 -7.56 29.85
C SER A 13 43.60 -6.11 29.82
N LEU A 14 44.05 -5.35 28.80
CA LEU A 14 43.47 -4.04 28.49
C LEU A 14 42.06 -4.24 27.93
N THR A 15 41.02 -3.99 28.69
CA THR A 15 39.69 -3.80 28.18
C THR A 15 39.60 -2.42 27.56
N VAL A 16 39.70 -2.34 26.25
CA VAL A 16 39.33 -1.15 25.47
C VAL A 16 37.81 -1.05 25.50
N THR A 17 37.25 -0.25 26.38
CA THR A 17 35.86 0.18 26.31
C THR A 17 35.73 1.14 25.11
N GLY A 18 35.45 0.59 23.95
CA GLY A 18 35.01 1.37 22.79
C GLY A 18 33.69 2.05 23.13
N TYR A 19 33.69 3.35 23.38
CA TYR A 19 32.48 4.17 23.35
C TYR A 19 32.01 4.19 21.89
N ASN A 20 31.16 3.23 21.53
CA ASN A 20 30.32 3.38 20.36
C ASN A 20 29.32 4.50 20.64
N HIS A 21 29.66 5.71 20.23
CA HIS A 21 28.65 6.72 19.95
C HIS A 21 27.84 6.16 18.79
N ALA A 22 26.79 5.42 19.11
CA ALA A 22 25.70 5.20 18.18
C ALA A 22 25.09 6.61 17.94
N TYR A 23 25.54 7.27 16.88
CA TYR A 23 24.72 8.28 16.26
C TYR A 23 23.45 7.54 15.82
N GLY A 24 22.42 7.64 16.63
CA GLY A 24 21.08 7.23 16.25
C GLY A 24 20.68 8.09 15.05
N THR A 25 20.96 7.61 13.85
CA THR A 25 20.23 8.06 12.68
C THR A 25 18.80 7.70 13.00
N SER A 26 17.95 8.70 13.28
CA SER A 26 16.52 8.45 13.41
C SER A 26 16.11 7.81 12.09
N MET A 27 15.73 6.53 12.14
CA MET A 27 15.14 5.91 10.98
C MET A 27 13.93 6.76 10.62
N GLY A 28 13.82 7.18 9.35
CA GLY A 28 12.73 8.03 8.90
C GLY A 28 11.39 7.34 9.14
N GLN A 29 10.36 8.13 9.31
CA GLN A 29 9.00 7.63 9.44
C GLN A 29 8.34 7.53 8.06
N LEU A 30 7.40 6.62 7.94
CA LEU A 30 6.50 6.60 6.81
C LEU A 30 5.29 7.47 7.08
N TYR A 31 4.96 8.28 6.08
CA TYR A 31 3.72 9.04 6.00
C TYR A 31 2.95 8.60 4.76
N ALA A 32 1.64 8.57 4.85
CA ALA A 32 0.77 8.18 3.75
C ALA A 32 -0.30 9.25 3.50
N VAL A 33 -0.59 9.52 2.23
CA VAL A 33 -1.73 10.32 1.80
C VAL A 33 -2.53 9.47 0.82
N LEU A 34 -3.77 9.17 1.19
CA LEU A 34 -4.70 8.39 0.40
C LEU A 34 -5.75 9.34 -0.18
N VAL A 35 -5.94 9.31 -1.50
CA VAL A 35 -6.87 10.18 -2.20
C VAL A 35 -7.86 9.32 -2.99
N ASN A 36 -9.11 9.31 -2.52
CA ASN A 36 -10.26 8.82 -3.27
C ASN A 36 -11.05 10.02 -3.78
N GLY A 37 -10.88 10.37 -5.05
CA GLY A 37 -11.41 11.61 -5.63
C GLY A 37 -12.92 11.69 -5.66
N GLY A 38 -13.60 10.58 -6.02
CA GLY A 38 -15.05 10.44 -6.08
C GLY A 38 -15.73 11.25 -7.19
N ARG A 39 -15.07 12.21 -7.78
CA ARG A 39 -15.56 13.14 -8.80
C ARG A 39 -16.85 13.86 -8.38
N ASN A 40 -17.99 13.15 -8.33
CA ASN A 40 -19.30 13.60 -7.85
C ASN A 40 -20.15 12.39 -7.44
N HIS A 41 -21.27 12.61 -6.76
CA HIS A 41 -22.12 11.55 -6.22
C HIS A 41 -22.63 10.54 -7.27
N LEU A 42 -22.78 10.95 -8.55
CA LEU A 42 -23.29 10.06 -9.62
C LEU A 42 -22.24 9.04 -10.09
N THR A 43 -20.97 9.33 -9.87
CA THR A 43 -19.85 8.54 -10.43
C THR A 43 -18.87 8.06 -9.39
N ASN A 44 -19.00 8.47 -8.14
CA ASN A 44 -18.20 7.94 -7.03
C ASN A 44 -18.65 6.51 -6.70
N HIS A 45 -17.93 5.53 -7.19
CA HIS A 45 -18.29 4.12 -7.02
C HIS A 45 -17.83 3.56 -5.68
N GLU A 46 -18.66 2.75 -5.05
CA GLU A 46 -18.34 2.03 -3.79
C GLU A 46 -17.01 1.24 -3.86
N ARG A 47 -16.62 0.74 -5.04
CA ARG A 47 -15.35 0.04 -5.20
C ARG A 47 -14.13 0.89 -4.87
N TYR A 48 -14.15 2.20 -5.16
CA TYR A 48 -13.08 3.13 -4.81
C TYR A 48 -12.95 3.30 -3.29
N TRP A 49 -14.11 3.33 -2.61
CA TRP A 49 -14.14 3.30 -1.15
C TRP A 49 -13.54 1.99 -0.61
N ASN A 50 -13.94 0.84 -1.19
CA ASN A 50 -13.44 -0.47 -0.78
C ASN A 50 -11.92 -0.59 -0.95
N ASP A 51 -11.38 -0.13 -2.09
CA ASP A 51 -9.93 -0.11 -2.36
C ASP A 51 -9.19 0.76 -1.33
N CYS A 52 -9.67 1.98 -1.11
CA CYS A 52 -9.08 2.91 -0.15
C CYS A 52 -9.15 2.36 1.28
N ALA A 53 -10.29 1.81 1.69
CA ALA A 53 -10.48 1.24 3.02
C ALA A 53 -9.62 -0.03 3.23
N PHE A 54 -9.45 -0.88 2.23
CA PHE A 54 -8.59 -2.05 2.33
C PHE A 54 -7.14 -1.64 2.48
N LEU A 55 -6.66 -0.70 1.69
CA LEU A 55 -5.30 -0.18 1.80
C LEU A 55 -5.09 0.54 3.15
N TYR A 56 -6.06 1.34 3.59
CA TYR A 56 -5.99 2.00 4.90
C TYR A 56 -5.85 0.98 6.03
N ARG A 57 -6.71 -0.05 6.06
CA ARG A 57 -6.59 -1.16 7.03
C ARG A 57 -5.23 -1.84 6.97
N THR A 58 -4.70 -2.07 5.78
CA THR A 58 -3.36 -2.65 5.59
C THR A 58 -2.29 -1.79 6.25
N LEU A 59 -2.30 -0.47 6.00
CA LEU A 59 -1.35 0.45 6.65
C LEU A 59 -1.49 0.48 8.17
N ARG A 60 -2.74 0.47 8.67
CA ARG A 60 -3.03 0.59 10.10
C ARG A 60 -2.83 -0.71 10.88
N GLN A 61 -3.34 -1.82 10.36
CA GLN A 61 -3.42 -3.09 11.09
C GLN A 61 -2.24 -4.02 10.81
N THR A 62 -1.73 -4.04 9.57
CA THR A 62 -0.59 -4.89 9.19
C THR A 62 0.74 -4.20 9.46
N PHE A 63 0.87 -2.93 9.06
CA PHE A 63 2.12 -2.17 9.22
C PHE A 63 2.15 -1.25 10.44
N HIS A 64 1.03 -1.12 11.16
CA HIS A 64 0.92 -0.30 12.37
C HIS A 64 1.34 1.17 12.16
N ILE A 65 1.14 1.71 10.94
CA ILE A 65 1.40 3.12 10.68
C ILE A 65 0.44 3.97 11.52
N PRO A 66 0.94 4.90 12.32
CA PRO A 66 0.08 5.70 13.20
C PRO A 66 -0.95 6.53 12.41
N LYS A 67 -2.18 6.72 12.94
CA LYS A 67 -3.22 7.57 12.31
C LYS A 67 -2.67 8.98 11.99
N ARG A 68 -1.90 9.57 12.89
CA ARG A 68 -1.28 10.89 12.66
C ARG A 68 -0.32 10.95 11.45
N ASN A 69 0.13 9.81 10.95
CA ASN A 69 1.00 9.70 9.78
C ASN A 69 0.23 9.28 8.51
N THR A 70 -1.08 9.00 8.62
CA THR A 70 -1.93 8.61 7.50
C THR A 70 -3.03 9.66 7.35
N ILE A 71 -3.08 10.33 6.21
CA ILE A 71 -4.09 11.33 5.87
C ILE A 71 -4.97 10.78 4.76
N VAL A 72 -6.26 10.87 4.93
CA VAL A 72 -7.26 10.42 3.94
C VAL A 72 -8.07 11.61 3.44
N LEU A 73 -8.02 11.82 2.13
CA LEU A 73 -8.92 12.71 1.41
C LEU A 73 -9.91 11.86 0.63
N MET A 74 -11.19 12.02 0.88
CA MET A 74 -12.22 11.17 0.29
C MET A 74 -13.47 11.97 -0.06
N SER A 75 -13.89 11.90 -1.32
CA SER A 75 -15.15 12.46 -1.81
C SER A 75 -15.46 13.84 -1.24
N ASP A 76 -16.62 14.02 -0.59
CA ASP A 76 -17.02 15.26 0.09
C ASP A 76 -16.47 15.40 1.53
N GLY A 77 -15.65 14.44 1.97
CA GLY A 77 -15.11 14.39 3.32
C GLY A 77 -16.04 13.67 4.29
N GLY A 78 -16.38 14.34 5.37
CA GLY A 78 -17.31 13.81 6.38
C GLY A 78 -18.72 14.41 6.29
N ALA A 79 -19.11 14.94 5.13
CA ALA A 79 -20.46 15.47 4.96
C ALA A 79 -21.49 14.33 5.00
N PRO A 80 -22.72 14.58 5.50
CA PRO A 80 -23.73 13.53 5.61
C PRO A 80 -24.51 13.27 4.32
N ASP A 81 -24.18 13.96 3.24
CA ASP A 81 -24.86 13.83 1.96
C ASP A 81 -24.55 12.48 1.30
N GLU A 82 -25.50 12.00 0.48
CA GLU A 82 -25.30 10.78 -0.31
C GLU A 82 -24.27 11.05 -1.44
N ASP A 83 -23.04 10.63 -1.23
CA ASP A 83 -21.91 10.91 -2.10
C ASP A 83 -21.36 9.68 -2.83
N MET A 84 -21.88 8.47 -2.57
CA MET A 84 -21.33 7.22 -3.11
C MET A 84 -22.42 6.35 -3.75
N LEU A 85 -22.17 5.88 -4.97
CA LEU A 85 -22.99 4.95 -5.74
C LEU A 85 -22.69 3.51 -5.33
N GLN A 86 -23.70 2.81 -4.79
CA GLN A 86 -23.59 1.42 -4.39
C GLN A 86 -23.40 0.46 -5.57
N THR A 87 -22.52 -0.52 -5.42
CA THR A 87 -22.19 -1.50 -6.47
C THR A 87 -23.37 -2.38 -6.87
N ASP A 88 -24.29 -2.64 -5.95
CA ASP A 88 -25.47 -3.49 -6.19
C ASP A 88 -26.66 -2.76 -6.84
N GLY A 89 -26.50 -1.47 -7.16
CA GLY A 89 -27.53 -0.66 -7.80
C GLY A 89 -28.68 -0.24 -6.87
N ARG A 90 -28.55 -0.40 -5.54
CA ARG A 90 -29.56 0.02 -4.57
C ARG A 90 -29.69 1.53 -4.41
N GLY A 91 -28.85 2.31 -5.10
CA GLY A 91 -28.86 3.77 -5.06
C GLY A 91 -27.58 4.35 -4.46
N PHE A 92 -27.74 5.45 -3.76
CA PHE A 92 -26.63 6.20 -3.18
C PHE A 92 -26.65 6.08 -1.65
N LEU A 93 -25.50 6.31 -1.03
CA LEU A 93 -25.35 6.46 0.41
C LEU A 93 -24.20 7.44 0.70
N SER A 94 -24.16 7.93 1.93
CA SER A 94 -22.98 8.68 2.40
C SER A 94 -21.82 7.71 2.59
N SER A 95 -20.64 8.05 2.06
CA SER A 95 -19.42 7.26 2.21
C SER A 95 -19.09 7.06 3.68
N PRO A 96 -18.91 5.80 4.17
CA PRO A 96 -18.54 5.59 5.55
C PRO A 96 -17.17 6.23 5.84
N VAL A 97 -17.10 7.00 6.93
CA VAL A 97 -15.87 7.71 7.33
C VAL A 97 -14.94 6.86 8.19
N ASP A 98 -15.43 5.76 8.73
CA ASP A 98 -14.68 4.74 9.48
C ASP A 98 -14.21 3.66 8.49
N LEU A 99 -12.93 3.64 8.16
CA LEU A 99 -12.35 2.75 7.14
C LEU A 99 -11.82 1.45 7.73
N ASP A 100 -11.53 1.41 9.03
CA ASP A 100 -10.96 0.23 9.67
C ASP A 100 -11.88 -0.45 10.70
N GLY A 101 -13.05 0.13 10.95
CA GLY A 101 -14.10 -0.44 11.80
C GLY A 101 -13.87 -0.22 13.30
N ASP A 102 -13.06 0.77 13.68
CA ASP A 102 -12.77 1.09 15.08
C ASP A 102 -13.80 2.04 15.73
N GLY A 103 -14.75 2.55 14.96
CA GLY A 103 -15.83 3.45 15.39
C GLY A 103 -15.44 4.93 15.38
N GLN A 104 -14.26 5.27 14.85
CA GLN A 104 -13.80 6.65 14.71
C GLN A 104 -13.72 7.05 13.23
N SER A 105 -13.72 8.36 12.96
CA SER A 105 -13.52 8.85 11.59
C SER A 105 -12.07 8.75 11.18
N ASP A 106 -11.84 8.15 10.03
CA ASP A 106 -10.53 8.06 9.37
C ASP A 106 -10.35 9.06 8.23
N VAL A 107 -11.46 9.58 7.70
CA VAL A 107 -11.45 10.61 6.66
C VAL A 107 -11.13 11.95 7.28
N ASP A 108 -10.06 12.59 6.78
CA ASP A 108 -9.56 13.86 7.33
C ASP A 108 -10.09 15.06 6.56
N TYR A 109 -10.22 14.95 5.23
CA TYR A 109 -10.60 16.05 4.35
C TYR A 109 -11.45 15.58 3.16
N PRO A 110 -12.24 16.49 2.53
CA PRO A 110 -12.78 16.23 1.20
C PRO A 110 -11.65 16.14 0.18
N ALA A 111 -11.84 15.33 -0.86
CA ALA A 111 -10.86 15.16 -1.92
C ALA A 111 -10.90 16.29 -2.95
N THR A 112 -10.90 17.54 -2.50
CA THR A 112 -10.85 18.73 -3.35
C THR A 112 -9.43 19.12 -3.72
N GLU A 113 -9.28 19.92 -4.77
CA GLU A 113 -7.99 20.45 -5.20
C GLU A 113 -7.34 21.30 -4.09
N GLU A 114 -8.13 22.13 -3.42
CA GLU A 114 -7.68 22.98 -2.34
C GLU A 114 -7.17 22.16 -1.14
N ALA A 115 -7.98 21.19 -0.68
CA ALA A 115 -7.60 20.35 0.46
C ALA A 115 -6.34 19.52 0.15
N LEU A 116 -6.25 18.95 -1.06
CA LEU A 116 -5.04 18.23 -1.49
C LEU A 116 -3.81 19.15 -1.49
N SER A 117 -3.93 20.34 -2.05
CA SER A 117 -2.84 21.33 -2.07
C SER A 117 -2.37 21.69 -0.65
N ASP A 118 -3.30 21.97 0.24
CA ASP A 118 -3.01 22.31 1.65
C ASP A 118 -2.35 21.16 2.41
N VAL A 119 -2.84 19.93 2.22
CA VAL A 119 -2.24 18.73 2.79
C VAL A 119 -0.81 18.54 2.28
N MET A 120 -0.60 18.58 0.96
CA MET A 120 0.73 18.40 0.37
C MET A 120 1.70 19.48 0.82
N HIS A 121 1.26 20.73 0.89
CA HIS A 121 2.07 21.84 1.42
C HIS A 121 2.43 21.62 2.89
N SER A 122 1.46 21.31 3.75
CA SER A 122 1.68 21.02 5.17
C SER A 122 2.64 19.86 5.37
N MET A 123 2.45 18.78 4.62
CA MET A 123 3.31 17.60 4.67
C MET A 123 4.74 17.92 4.20
N SER A 124 4.92 18.74 3.16
CA SER A 124 6.26 19.12 2.68
C SER A 124 7.07 19.89 3.73
N ILE A 125 6.40 20.62 4.61
CA ILE A 125 7.02 21.35 5.74
C ILE A 125 7.31 20.39 6.92
N ARG A 126 6.41 19.45 7.15
CA ARG A 126 6.46 18.52 8.28
C ARG A 126 7.51 17.43 8.13
N LEU A 127 7.63 16.87 6.92
CA LEU A 127 8.49 15.72 6.65
C LEU A 127 9.96 16.15 6.55
N SER A 128 10.84 15.32 7.10
CA SER A 128 12.29 15.48 7.02
C SER A 128 12.88 14.70 5.84
N LYS A 129 14.15 14.98 5.53
CA LYS A 129 14.91 14.27 4.50
C LYS A 129 15.12 12.77 4.75
N ASN A 130 14.84 12.30 5.95
CA ASN A 130 14.94 10.88 6.31
C ASN A 130 13.60 10.16 6.20
N ASP A 131 12.48 10.90 6.11
CA ASP A 131 11.14 10.34 6.07
C ASP A 131 10.80 9.82 4.68
N HIS A 132 9.79 8.96 4.62
CA HIS A 132 9.26 8.37 3.41
C HIS A 132 7.80 8.78 3.22
N LEU A 133 7.40 9.00 1.98
CA LEU A 133 6.04 9.36 1.63
C LEU A 133 5.44 8.28 0.72
N PHE A 134 4.28 7.78 1.08
CA PHE A 134 3.44 6.95 0.24
C PHE A 134 2.21 7.74 -0.22
N LEU A 135 1.95 7.75 -1.51
CA LEU A 135 0.80 8.39 -2.12
C LEU A 135 -0.06 7.36 -2.84
N TYR A 136 -1.33 7.38 -2.58
CA TYR A 136 -2.30 6.55 -3.26
C TYR A 136 -3.42 7.38 -3.87
N PHE A 137 -3.73 7.10 -5.14
CA PHE A 137 -4.80 7.76 -5.87
C PHE A 137 -5.73 6.74 -6.51
N ILE A 138 -7.02 6.90 -6.27
CA ILE A 138 -8.08 6.08 -6.86
C ILE A 138 -9.30 6.93 -7.20
N ASP A 139 -9.80 6.80 -8.40
CA ASP A 139 -11.05 7.35 -8.95
C ASP A 139 -11.11 7.07 -10.46
N HIS A 140 -12.03 7.70 -11.14
CA HIS A 140 -11.99 7.85 -12.59
C HIS A 140 -10.78 8.68 -13.04
N GLY A 141 -10.19 8.27 -14.15
CA GLY A 141 -9.18 9.03 -14.86
C GLY A 141 -9.62 9.33 -16.29
N GLY A 142 -8.88 10.18 -16.95
CA GLY A 142 -9.10 10.53 -18.36
C GLY A 142 -7.90 11.20 -18.98
N THR A 143 -8.06 11.58 -20.27
CA THR A 143 -7.08 12.36 -21.01
C THR A 143 -7.72 13.63 -21.54
N TYR A 144 -6.91 14.68 -21.72
CA TYR A 144 -7.31 15.85 -22.47
C TYR A 144 -7.27 15.60 -23.98
N ASP A 145 -7.77 16.52 -24.76
CA ASP A 145 -7.87 16.44 -26.22
C ASP A 145 -6.57 15.91 -26.86
N GLY A 146 -6.72 14.84 -27.65
CA GLY A 146 -5.60 14.22 -28.36
C GLY A 146 -4.73 13.29 -27.51
N ARG A 147 -5.07 12.99 -26.27
CA ARG A 147 -4.30 12.15 -25.32
C ARG A 147 -2.95 12.73 -24.92
N GLU A 148 -2.81 14.05 -24.96
CA GLU A 148 -1.57 14.73 -24.65
C GLU A 148 -1.28 14.70 -23.14
N TYR A 149 -2.34 14.78 -22.30
CA TYR A 149 -2.22 14.86 -20.83
C TYR A 149 -3.25 13.97 -20.17
N SER A 150 -2.82 13.23 -19.14
CA SER A 150 -3.70 12.44 -18.27
C SER A 150 -4.15 13.23 -17.07
N TYR A 151 -5.28 12.86 -16.49
CA TYR A 151 -5.76 13.40 -15.23
C TYR A 151 -6.51 12.37 -14.42
N ILE A 152 -6.56 12.58 -13.10
CA ILE A 152 -7.50 11.95 -12.19
C ILE A 152 -8.56 12.95 -11.75
N TRP A 153 -9.79 12.49 -11.58
CA TRP A 153 -10.84 13.31 -11.02
C TRP A 153 -10.67 13.49 -9.52
N LEU A 154 -10.92 14.70 -9.05
CA LEU A 154 -11.12 15.05 -7.66
C LEU A 154 -12.58 15.45 -7.46
N TRP A 155 -13.01 15.59 -6.19
CA TRP A 155 -14.37 15.99 -5.87
C TRP A 155 -14.78 17.32 -6.52
N ASN A 156 -16.09 17.50 -6.76
CA ASN A 156 -16.67 18.65 -7.45
C ASN A 156 -16.20 18.82 -8.91
N ASP A 157 -16.06 17.69 -9.64
CA ASP A 157 -15.67 17.66 -11.06
C ASP A 157 -14.33 18.38 -11.34
N LYS A 158 -13.41 18.41 -10.35
CA LYS A 158 -12.06 18.94 -10.53
C LYS A 158 -11.13 17.87 -11.10
N ARG A 159 -10.05 18.29 -11.73
CA ARG A 159 -9.06 17.41 -12.38
C ARG A 159 -7.67 17.75 -11.89
N LEU A 160 -6.99 16.73 -11.38
CA LEU A 160 -5.55 16.80 -11.09
C LEU A 160 -4.81 16.16 -12.24
N ASN A 161 -4.04 16.94 -12.98
CA ASN A 161 -3.19 16.40 -14.04
C ASN A 161 -1.76 16.15 -13.54
N GLU A 162 -0.95 15.48 -14.38
CA GLU A 162 0.43 15.10 -14.09
C GLU A 162 1.32 16.28 -13.70
N TYR A 163 1.18 17.43 -14.38
CA TYR A 163 1.99 18.63 -14.09
C TYR A 163 1.67 19.23 -12.73
N SER A 164 0.37 19.30 -12.40
CA SER A 164 -0.07 19.80 -11.10
C SER A 164 0.45 18.90 -9.98
N LEU A 165 0.35 17.58 -10.14
CA LEU A 165 0.88 16.64 -9.17
C LEU A 165 2.42 16.69 -9.10
N ALA A 166 3.12 16.77 -10.23
CA ALA A 166 4.57 16.93 -10.26
C ALA A 166 5.03 18.20 -9.54
N SER A 167 4.28 19.31 -9.72
CA SER A 167 4.53 20.56 -8.99
C SER A 167 4.39 20.40 -7.49
N LEU A 168 3.32 19.76 -7.01
CA LEU A 168 3.14 19.45 -5.58
C LEU A 168 4.27 18.58 -5.05
N LEU A 169 4.69 17.54 -5.79
CA LEU A 169 5.79 16.68 -5.40
C LEU A 169 7.15 17.35 -5.37
N SER A 170 7.34 18.44 -6.14
CA SER A 170 8.59 19.20 -6.16
C SER A 170 8.91 19.90 -4.84
N MET A 171 7.93 20.08 -3.97
CA MET A 171 8.09 20.71 -2.65
C MET A 171 8.77 19.78 -1.64
N PHE A 172 8.74 18.46 -1.86
CA PHE A 172 9.23 17.50 -0.87
C PHE A 172 10.74 17.34 -0.91
N ARG A 173 11.31 17.18 0.29
CA ARG A 173 12.73 16.84 0.52
C ARG A 173 12.78 15.65 1.48
N VAL A 174 12.38 14.48 0.97
CA VAL A 174 12.25 13.23 1.72
C VAL A 174 13.20 12.17 1.16
N ALA A 175 13.38 11.07 1.88
CA ALA A 175 14.25 9.97 1.46
C ALA A 175 13.70 9.27 0.21
N SER A 176 12.39 9.04 0.17
CA SER A 176 11.72 8.46 -0.99
C SER A 176 10.24 8.81 -1.04
N ILE A 177 9.68 8.74 -2.26
CA ILE A 177 8.24 8.85 -2.50
C ILE A 177 7.81 7.63 -3.31
N ASN A 178 6.85 6.87 -2.77
CA ASN A 178 6.21 5.78 -3.49
C ASN A 178 4.78 6.19 -3.88
N ILE A 179 4.41 5.98 -5.13
CA ILE A 179 3.15 6.43 -5.72
C ILE A 179 2.43 5.24 -6.33
N LEU A 180 1.20 4.98 -5.90
CA LEU A 180 0.29 4.00 -6.48
C LEU A 180 -0.92 4.72 -7.07
N MET A 181 -1.20 4.49 -8.36
CA MET A 181 -2.27 5.13 -9.10
C MET A 181 -3.19 4.09 -9.74
N GLY A 182 -4.46 4.06 -9.33
CA GLY A 182 -5.45 3.07 -9.77
C GLY A 182 -6.40 3.54 -10.87
N GLN A 183 -6.36 4.81 -11.27
CA GLN A 183 -7.30 5.37 -12.24
C GLN A 183 -6.98 5.00 -13.70
N CYS A 184 -7.98 5.11 -14.58
CA CYS A 184 -7.79 5.04 -16.03
C CYS A 184 -6.70 6.02 -16.50
N TYR A 185 -5.93 5.63 -17.51
CA TYR A 185 -4.83 6.43 -18.10
C TYR A 185 -3.72 6.81 -17.11
N SER A 186 -3.60 6.07 -16.01
CA SER A 186 -2.65 6.38 -14.93
C SER A 186 -1.18 6.37 -15.38
N GLY A 187 -0.83 5.53 -16.35
CA GLY A 187 0.53 5.49 -16.92
C GLY A 187 1.00 6.80 -17.57
N GLY A 188 0.07 7.69 -17.95
CA GLY A 188 0.42 9.01 -18.45
C GLY A 188 1.15 9.90 -17.44
N PHE A 189 0.96 9.66 -16.16
CA PHE A 189 1.65 10.38 -15.09
C PHE A 189 3.13 10.02 -14.93
N MET A 190 3.54 8.83 -15.40
CA MET A 190 4.86 8.28 -15.07
C MET A 190 6.01 9.18 -15.47
N THR A 191 5.99 9.74 -16.66
CA THR A 191 7.09 10.59 -17.19
C THR A 191 7.30 11.84 -16.35
N ASP A 192 6.23 12.52 -15.99
CA ASP A 192 6.30 13.80 -15.26
C ASP A 192 6.55 13.61 -13.77
N LEU A 193 6.12 12.47 -13.22
CA LEU A 193 6.35 12.16 -11.81
C LEU A 193 7.71 11.49 -11.55
N MET A 194 8.38 10.94 -12.58
CA MET A 194 9.66 10.26 -12.39
C MET A 194 10.74 11.24 -11.94
N ASN A 195 11.42 10.88 -10.85
CA ASN A 195 12.57 11.60 -10.32
C ASN A 195 13.37 10.67 -9.40
N GLU A 196 14.59 11.07 -9.04
CA GLU A 196 15.39 10.36 -8.04
C GLU A 196 14.63 10.21 -6.71
N GLY A 197 14.72 9.06 -6.09
CA GLY A 197 14.02 8.72 -4.85
C GLY A 197 12.55 8.36 -5.05
N ARG A 198 12.10 8.05 -6.27
CA ARG A 198 10.69 7.72 -6.54
C ARG A 198 10.49 6.30 -7.07
N VAL A 199 9.39 5.70 -6.60
CA VAL A 199 8.81 4.46 -7.12
C VAL A 199 7.40 4.80 -7.58
N ILE A 200 7.04 4.45 -8.81
CA ILE A 200 5.73 4.74 -9.38
C ILE A 200 5.12 3.46 -9.95
N THR A 201 3.91 3.17 -9.52
CA THR A 201 3.12 2.02 -9.93
C THR A 201 1.76 2.51 -10.44
N THR A 202 1.35 2.07 -11.62
CA THR A 202 0.07 2.44 -12.22
C THR A 202 -0.70 1.20 -12.68
N SER A 203 -2.03 1.25 -12.57
CA SER A 203 -2.91 0.13 -12.96
C SER A 203 -2.96 -0.11 -14.46
N CYS A 204 -2.73 0.93 -15.28
CA CYS A 204 -2.79 0.82 -16.72
C CYS A 204 -1.80 1.75 -17.41
N SER A 205 -1.62 1.60 -18.72
CA SER A 205 -0.83 2.53 -19.52
C SER A 205 -1.53 3.88 -19.72
N GLY A 206 -0.80 4.89 -20.20
CA GLY A 206 -1.36 6.21 -20.51
C GLY A 206 -2.36 6.24 -21.68
N ASN A 207 -2.61 5.12 -22.34
CA ASN A 207 -3.46 5.01 -23.54
C ASN A 207 -4.73 4.18 -23.32
N GLU A 208 -4.97 3.68 -22.13
CA GLU A 208 -6.07 2.75 -21.86
C GLU A 208 -6.76 3.00 -20.53
N GLN A 209 -7.86 2.31 -20.32
CA GLN A 209 -8.63 2.37 -19.07
C GLN A 209 -8.17 1.28 -18.12
N SER A 210 -8.28 1.53 -16.81
CA SER A 210 -8.26 0.52 -15.78
C SER A 210 -9.66 -0.05 -15.54
N TRP A 211 -9.72 -1.24 -14.94
CA TRP A 211 -10.97 -1.98 -14.83
C TRP A 211 -11.20 -2.51 -13.41
N LYS A 212 -12.49 -2.62 -13.07
CA LYS A 212 -12.92 -3.27 -11.83
C LYS A 212 -12.71 -4.77 -11.88
N CYS A 213 -12.56 -5.40 -10.73
CA CYS A 213 -12.60 -6.86 -10.59
C CYS A 213 -13.89 -7.43 -11.18
N PRO A 214 -13.82 -8.57 -11.90
CA PRO A 214 -15.02 -9.24 -12.43
C PRO A 214 -15.93 -9.83 -11.36
N ASP A 215 -15.41 -10.15 -10.17
CA ASP A 215 -16.06 -10.98 -9.16
C ASP A 215 -16.18 -10.33 -7.78
N ARG A 216 -15.71 -9.08 -7.63
CA ARG A 216 -15.75 -8.35 -6.36
C ARG A 216 -15.81 -6.84 -6.55
N PRO A 217 -16.25 -6.07 -5.55
CA PRO A 217 -16.38 -4.62 -5.66
C PRO A 217 -15.06 -3.90 -5.35
N TYR A 218 -14.02 -4.14 -6.18
CA TYR A 218 -12.70 -3.54 -6.13
C TYR A 218 -12.21 -3.24 -7.54
N ASP A 219 -11.19 -2.41 -7.69
CA ASP A 219 -10.44 -2.29 -8.94
C ASP A 219 -9.33 -3.35 -9.00
N GLU A 220 -9.19 -4.02 -10.16
CA GLU A 220 -8.46 -5.30 -10.27
C GLU A 220 -7.00 -5.16 -9.84
N PHE A 221 -6.25 -4.26 -10.46
CA PHE A 221 -4.82 -4.12 -10.18
C PHE A 221 -4.54 -3.69 -8.73
N VAL A 222 -5.22 -2.62 -8.25
CA VAL A 222 -4.96 -2.10 -6.90
C VAL A 222 -5.40 -3.06 -5.81
N TYR A 223 -6.46 -3.85 -6.06
CA TYR A 223 -6.84 -4.93 -5.18
C TYR A 223 -5.72 -5.97 -5.00
N HIS A 224 -5.18 -6.48 -6.11
CA HIS A 224 -4.10 -7.48 -6.06
C HIS A 224 -2.80 -6.89 -5.49
N TRP A 225 -2.50 -5.63 -5.79
CA TRP A 225 -1.35 -4.94 -5.20
C TRP A 225 -1.49 -4.82 -3.67
N THR A 226 -2.68 -4.45 -3.19
CA THR A 226 -2.95 -4.36 -1.75
C THR A 226 -2.90 -5.73 -1.08
N CYS A 227 -3.44 -6.78 -1.70
CA CYS A 227 -3.31 -8.15 -1.23
C CYS A 227 -1.84 -8.57 -1.07
N ALA A 228 -0.99 -8.21 -2.05
CA ALA A 228 0.43 -8.53 -2.03
C ALA A 228 1.13 -7.94 -0.81
N VAL A 229 1.00 -6.62 -0.61
CA VAL A 229 1.66 -5.94 0.52
C VAL A 229 1.03 -6.31 1.87
N ASN A 230 -0.27 -6.60 1.90
CA ASN A 230 -0.96 -7.06 3.12
C ASN A 230 -0.56 -8.48 3.54
N GLY A 231 -0.09 -9.30 2.59
CA GLY A 231 0.16 -10.73 2.80
C GLY A 231 -1.12 -11.57 2.94
N ALA A 232 -2.28 -10.95 2.71
CA ALA A 232 -3.59 -11.60 2.74
C ALA A 232 -4.59 -10.80 1.90
N ASP A 233 -5.65 -11.47 1.42
CA ASP A 233 -6.79 -10.78 0.80
C ASP A 233 -7.70 -10.11 1.84
N GLU A 234 -8.77 -9.45 1.37
CA GLU A 234 -9.71 -8.68 2.18
C GLU A 234 -10.49 -9.50 3.22
N VAL A 235 -10.53 -10.81 3.03
CA VAL A 235 -11.17 -11.74 3.98
C VAL A 235 -10.15 -12.53 4.80
N GLY A 236 -8.85 -12.28 4.60
CA GLY A 236 -7.75 -12.83 5.38
C GLY A 236 -7.21 -14.18 4.90
N PHE A 237 -7.43 -14.57 3.64
CA PHE A 237 -6.70 -15.69 3.05
C PHE A 237 -5.27 -15.27 2.70
N PRO A 238 -4.27 -16.11 3.03
CA PRO A 238 -2.87 -15.78 2.78
C PRO A 238 -2.55 -15.52 1.31
N VAL A 239 -1.74 -14.51 1.07
CA VAL A 239 -1.15 -14.15 -0.22
C VAL A 239 0.36 -14.20 -0.09
N TYR A 240 1.03 -14.78 -1.09
CA TYR A 240 2.47 -14.99 -1.08
C TYR A 240 3.08 -14.21 -2.25
N ALA A 241 3.54 -13.01 -1.99
CA ALA A 241 4.15 -12.11 -2.97
C ALA A 241 5.66 -11.91 -2.73
N ASP A 242 6.19 -12.30 -1.58
CA ASP A 242 7.62 -12.33 -1.28
C ASP A 242 8.29 -13.41 -2.14
N THR A 243 8.92 -12.99 -3.22
CA THR A 243 9.52 -13.89 -4.21
C THR A 243 11.00 -14.16 -3.94
N ASN A 244 11.67 -13.25 -3.23
CA ASN A 244 13.07 -13.38 -2.87
C ASN A 244 13.28 -14.11 -1.54
N GLY A 245 12.22 -14.26 -0.72
CA GLY A 245 12.22 -14.99 0.54
C GLY A 245 12.85 -14.24 1.71
N ASP A 246 12.91 -12.91 1.64
CA ASP A 246 13.51 -12.09 2.70
C ASP A 246 12.53 -11.74 3.85
N GLY A 247 11.27 -12.13 3.70
CA GLY A 247 10.21 -11.94 4.69
C GLY A 247 9.45 -10.62 4.56
N GLU A 248 9.79 -9.80 3.58
CA GLU A 248 9.13 -8.53 3.25
C GLU A 248 8.58 -8.58 1.83
N VAL A 249 7.66 -7.69 1.51
CA VAL A 249 7.18 -7.51 0.13
C VAL A 249 7.59 -6.13 -0.33
N SER A 250 8.52 -6.08 -1.27
CA SER A 250 8.96 -4.85 -1.90
C SER A 250 7.91 -4.29 -2.86
N MET A 251 8.04 -3.03 -3.25
CA MET A 251 7.13 -2.41 -4.21
C MET A 251 7.20 -3.07 -5.58
N GLN A 252 8.36 -3.58 -5.96
CA GLN A 252 8.51 -4.34 -7.19
C GLN A 252 7.79 -5.69 -7.12
N GLU A 253 7.92 -6.41 -6.02
CA GLU A 253 7.23 -7.69 -5.81
C GLU A 253 5.72 -7.50 -5.75
N ALA A 254 5.24 -6.46 -5.08
CA ALA A 254 3.81 -6.12 -5.07
C ALA A 254 3.28 -5.82 -6.48
N PHE A 255 4.05 -5.07 -7.27
CA PHE A 255 3.73 -4.82 -8.68
C PHE A 255 3.69 -6.10 -9.51
N LEU A 256 4.73 -6.94 -9.41
CA LEU A 256 4.81 -8.18 -10.18
C LEU A 256 3.69 -9.14 -9.82
N TYR A 257 3.38 -9.27 -8.52
CA TYR A 257 2.25 -10.07 -8.05
C TYR A 257 0.92 -9.55 -8.62
N ALA A 258 0.66 -8.24 -8.51
CA ALA A 258 -0.57 -7.66 -9.00
C ALA A 258 -0.73 -7.86 -10.51
N LYS A 259 0.34 -7.61 -11.27
CA LYS A 259 0.36 -7.80 -12.73
C LYS A 259 0.12 -9.25 -13.15
N GLU A 260 0.67 -10.23 -12.41
CA GLU A 260 0.44 -11.65 -12.70
C GLU A 260 -1.00 -12.09 -12.43
N HIS A 261 -1.65 -11.45 -11.45
CA HIS A 261 -3.01 -11.79 -11.03
C HIS A 261 -4.09 -10.92 -11.69
N ASP A 262 -3.68 -9.95 -12.48
CA ASP A 262 -4.58 -9.09 -13.26
C ASP A 262 -5.27 -9.89 -14.37
N ARG A 263 -6.61 -9.91 -14.35
CA ARG A 263 -7.46 -10.74 -15.24
C ARG A 263 -8.25 -9.90 -16.24
N VAL A 264 -8.00 -8.59 -16.26
CA VAL A 264 -8.73 -7.65 -17.11
C VAL A 264 -7.84 -7.07 -18.21
N PHE A 265 -8.42 -6.30 -19.13
CA PHE A 265 -7.68 -5.70 -20.24
C PHE A 265 -7.06 -4.37 -19.82
N GLU A 266 -6.00 -4.45 -19.05
CA GLU A 266 -5.17 -3.30 -18.71
C GLU A 266 -3.70 -3.70 -18.70
N THR A 267 -2.81 -2.73 -18.81
CA THR A 267 -1.36 -2.95 -18.87
C THR A 267 -0.69 -2.20 -17.72
N PRO A 268 -0.61 -2.80 -16.53
CA PRO A 268 0.03 -2.21 -15.38
C PRO A 268 1.48 -1.82 -15.67
N GLN A 269 1.89 -0.65 -15.18
CA GLN A 269 3.24 -0.13 -15.40
C GLN A 269 3.93 0.19 -14.09
N TYR A 270 5.25 0.10 -14.13
CA TYR A 270 6.11 0.30 -12.97
C TYR A 270 7.40 0.96 -13.37
N THR A 271 7.90 1.83 -12.49
CA THR A 271 9.22 2.41 -12.63
C THR A 271 9.78 2.82 -11.28
N SER A 272 11.10 2.76 -11.11
CA SER A 272 11.77 3.29 -9.93
C SER A 272 13.08 3.98 -10.28
N CYS A 273 13.46 5.01 -9.54
CA CYS A 273 14.70 5.72 -9.72
C CYS A 273 15.38 5.98 -8.36
N PRO A 274 16.57 5.42 -8.08
CA PRO A 274 17.26 4.44 -8.93
C PRO A 274 16.46 3.12 -9.06
N GLU A 275 16.82 2.31 -10.06
CA GLU A 275 16.10 1.06 -10.37
C GLU A 275 15.94 0.14 -9.15
N GLN A 276 17.00 0.03 -8.34
CA GLN A 276 17.02 -0.83 -7.14
C GLN A 276 16.15 -0.30 -5.99
N LEU A 277 15.72 0.97 -6.05
CA LEU A 277 14.90 1.55 -4.97
C LEU A 277 13.63 0.75 -4.74
N GLY A 278 12.94 0.38 -5.80
CA GLY A 278 11.68 -0.35 -5.68
C GLY A 278 11.82 -1.81 -5.27
N GLU A 279 13.00 -2.41 -5.49
CA GLU A 279 13.34 -3.74 -4.97
C GLU A 279 13.63 -3.73 -3.47
N GLN A 280 14.07 -2.58 -2.95
CA GLN A 280 14.47 -2.39 -1.56
C GLN A 280 13.39 -1.71 -0.71
N TRP A 281 12.45 -1.00 -1.36
CA TRP A 281 11.43 -0.26 -0.66
C TRP A 281 10.29 -1.18 -0.21
N THR A 282 10.14 -1.33 1.11
CA THR A 282 9.06 -2.08 1.75
C THR A 282 8.31 -1.17 2.72
N PHE A 283 7.09 -1.52 3.08
CA PHE A 283 6.42 -0.85 4.17
C PHE A 283 7.11 -1.21 5.49
N PRO A 284 7.51 -0.22 6.31
CA PRO A 284 8.18 -0.50 7.57
C PRO A 284 7.25 -1.23 8.51
N ARG A 285 7.60 -2.43 8.93
CA ARG A 285 6.94 -3.08 10.06
C ARG A 285 7.33 -2.34 11.32
N ALA A 286 6.35 -1.92 12.13
CA ALA A 286 6.65 -1.29 13.41
C ALA A 286 7.48 -2.27 14.25
N PHE A 287 8.71 -1.89 14.56
CA PHE A 287 9.46 -2.57 15.61
C PHE A 287 8.65 -2.42 16.89
N SER A 288 7.98 -3.48 17.31
CA SER A 288 7.49 -3.59 18.68
C SER A 288 8.74 -3.60 19.57
N GLY A 289 9.06 -2.41 20.11
CA GLY A 289 10.23 -2.24 20.95
C GLY A 289 10.11 -3.06 22.24
N THR A 290 10.58 -4.28 22.16
CA THR A 290 11.18 -5.02 23.26
C THR A 290 12.33 -5.81 22.64
N MET A 291 13.55 -5.41 22.96
CA MET A 291 14.74 -6.22 22.71
C MET A 291 14.64 -7.50 23.57
N GLY A 292 13.85 -8.43 23.08
CA GLY A 292 13.86 -9.82 23.48
C GLY A 292 13.76 -10.59 22.20
N VAL A 293 14.80 -11.36 21.88
CA VAL A 293 14.75 -12.37 20.86
C VAL A 293 13.65 -13.36 21.27
N GLN A 294 12.40 -13.07 20.86
CA GLN A 294 11.39 -14.09 20.72
C GLN A 294 11.49 -14.55 19.27
N GLU A 295 11.97 -15.77 19.13
CA GLU A 295 11.72 -16.58 17.96
C GLU A 295 10.21 -16.51 17.70
N VAL A 296 9.79 -15.69 16.73
CA VAL A 296 8.42 -15.69 16.24
C VAL A 296 8.31 -16.98 15.46
N GLU A 297 7.81 -18.03 16.11
CA GLU A 297 7.21 -19.13 15.40
C GLU A 297 6.17 -18.50 14.46
N LEU A 298 6.50 -18.46 13.17
CA LEU A 298 5.54 -18.21 12.11
C LEU A 298 4.52 -19.35 12.17
N THR A 299 3.50 -19.18 12.99
CA THR A 299 2.32 -20.01 12.87
C THR A 299 1.71 -19.64 11.53
N GLU A 300 2.05 -20.43 10.51
CA GLU A 300 1.27 -20.50 9.28
C GLU A 300 -0.20 -20.63 9.69
N GLN A 301 -0.95 -19.56 9.64
CA GLN A 301 -2.41 -19.64 9.85
C GLN A 301 -3.00 -20.30 8.61
N LYS A 302 -2.87 -21.61 8.56
CA LYS A 302 -3.52 -22.43 7.54
C LYS A 302 -5.02 -22.17 7.58
N PRO A 303 -5.68 -22.11 6.42
CA PRO A 303 -7.14 -22.08 6.39
C PRO A 303 -7.69 -23.17 7.31
N SER A 304 -8.69 -22.85 8.10
CA SER A 304 -9.26 -23.81 9.05
C SER A 304 -9.80 -25.06 8.35
N GLU A 305 -10.19 -24.91 7.08
CA GLU A 305 -10.72 -26.02 6.27
C GLU A 305 -10.46 -25.80 4.77
N ILE A 306 -10.04 -26.87 4.10
CA ILE A 306 -9.84 -26.95 2.65
C ILE A 306 -10.72 -28.06 2.11
N TRP A 307 -11.54 -27.76 1.10
CA TRP A 307 -12.47 -28.70 0.50
C TRP A 307 -12.33 -28.71 -1.02
N THR A 308 -12.50 -29.87 -1.64
CA THR A 308 -12.67 -29.96 -3.10
C THR A 308 -14.09 -29.58 -3.48
N LEU A 309 -14.33 -29.29 -4.77
CA LEU A 309 -15.70 -29.06 -5.30
C LEU A 309 -16.63 -30.27 -5.11
N SER A 310 -16.06 -31.48 -4.98
CA SER A 310 -16.80 -32.71 -4.72
C SER A 310 -17.11 -32.92 -3.22
N GLY A 311 -16.78 -31.93 -2.36
CA GLY A 311 -17.06 -31.99 -0.91
C GLY A 311 -16.08 -32.85 -0.11
N GLN A 312 -14.90 -33.17 -0.63
CA GLN A 312 -13.86 -33.88 0.12
C GLN A 312 -12.95 -32.90 0.85
N ARG A 313 -12.74 -33.12 2.15
CA ARG A 313 -11.79 -32.33 2.94
C ARG A 313 -10.36 -32.70 2.57
N ARG A 314 -9.47 -31.70 2.49
CA ARG A 314 -8.03 -31.84 2.20
C ARG A 314 -7.19 -31.13 3.25
N ASN A 315 -5.95 -31.56 3.39
CA ASN A 315 -4.98 -30.98 4.32
C ASN A 315 -4.07 -29.93 3.65
N ASN A 316 -4.10 -29.83 2.31
CA ASN A 316 -3.33 -28.88 1.51
C ASN A 316 -4.00 -28.63 0.15
N THR A 317 -3.50 -27.64 -0.58
CA THR A 317 -3.95 -27.26 -1.93
C THR A 317 -2.99 -27.74 -3.03
N ASN A 318 -2.19 -28.78 -2.79
CA ASN A 318 -1.25 -29.29 -3.78
C ASN A 318 -1.98 -30.03 -4.93
N GLY A 319 -1.69 -29.61 -6.15
CA GLY A 319 -2.26 -30.14 -7.39
C GLY A 319 -3.17 -29.15 -8.12
N HIS A 320 -3.26 -29.31 -9.45
CA HIS A 320 -4.17 -28.50 -10.29
C HIS A 320 -5.62 -28.91 -10.02
N ALA A 321 -6.30 -28.18 -9.15
CA ALA A 321 -7.71 -28.41 -8.82
C ALA A 321 -8.36 -27.14 -8.29
N ILE A 322 -9.69 -27.15 -8.26
CA ILE A 322 -10.46 -26.08 -7.62
C ILE A 322 -10.72 -26.50 -6.17
N TYR A 323 -10.36 -25.62 -5.25
CA TYR A 323 -10.55 -25.82 -3.82
C TYR A 323 -11.52 -24.77 -3.26
N ILE A 324 -12.23 -25.14 -2.20
CA ILE A 324 -13.01 -24.23 -1.38
C ILE A 324 -12.27 -24.04 -0.06
N LEU A 325 -11.79 -22.84 0.19
CA LEU A 325 -11.14 -22.49 1.46
C LEU A 325 -12.17 -21.85 2.38
N ARG A 326 -12.15 -22.20 3.65
CA ARG A 326 -13.01 -21.63 4.66
C ARG A 326 -12.17 -21.13 5.85
N LYS A 327 -12.43 -19.87 6.24
CA LYS A 327 -11.80 -19.23 7.40
C LYS A 327 -12.84 -18.34 8.09
N ASP A 328 -13.00 -18.43 9.39
CA ASP A 328 -13.87 -17.61 10.23
C ASP A 328 -15.30 -17.41 9.68
N GLY A 329 -15.87 -18.52 9.14
CA GLY A 329 -17.20 -18.51 8.55
C GLY A 329 -17.31 -18.01 7.12
N LYS A 330 -16.24 -17.42 6.57
CA LYS A 330 -16.14 -16.98 5.17
C LYS A 330 -15.60 -18.08 4.28
N THR A 331 -16.05 -18.10 3.01
CA THR A 331 -15.71 -19.17 2.05
C THR A 331 -15.21 -18.54 0.76
N ARG A 332 -14.12 -19.07 0.21
CA ARG A 332 -13.53 -18.66 -1.08
C ARG A 332 -13.24 -19.85 -1.98
N LYS A 333 -13.51 -19.71 -3.28
CA LYS A 333 -13.09 -20.64 -4.32
C LYS A 333 -11.68 -20.28 -4.80
N VAL A 334 -10.78 -21.25 -4.84
CA VAL A 334 -9.40 -21.09 -5.34
C VAL A 334 -9.15 -22.11 -6.44
N VAL A 335 -8.58 -21.67 -7.56
CA VAL A 335 -8.13 -22.51 -8.66
C VAL A 335 -6.60 -22.54 -8.61
N ARG A 336 -6.01 -23.74 -8.60
CA ARG A 336 -4.56 -23.94 -8.65
C ARG A 336 -4.20 -24.98 -9.68
#